data_27e0144a9ce0ce8f3b1a376779f0aa5f
#
_entry.id   27e0144a9ce0ce8f3b1a376779f0aa5f
#
_cell.length_a   1.000
_cell.length_b   1.000
_cell.length_c   1.000
_cell.angle_alpha   90.00
_cell.angle_beta   90.00
_cell.angle_gamma   90.00
#
_symmetry.space_group_name_H-M   'P 1'
#
loop_
_entity.id
_entity.type
_entity.pdbx_description
1 polymer ?
#
loop_
_entity_poly.entity_id
_entity_poly.type
_entity_poly.pdbx_seq_one_letter_code
_entity_poly.pdbx_strand_id
1 'polypeptide(L)'
;TQLKWGRIVTIEADSTLDLDRLVRVYVKIRDRKAELAAEFNKQEQEFNTNLDAIKIKLLDHCASSGVESVRTSSGTFYRSVRTKFWTGDWESMNRFMLENECVDLLEKRLHQGNMKQFLEENPDLLPPGLNCDSEYTITIRRK
;
A
#
# COMPACT_ATOMS: atom_id res chain seq x y z
N THR A 1 29.53 -12.87 -4.61
CA THR A 1 28.79 -14.05 -4.12
C THR A 1 27.44 -14.09 -4.84
N GLN A 2 27.38 -14.88 -5.93
CA GLN A 2 26.16 -15.03 -6.72
C GLN A 2 25.15 -15.84 -5.91
N LEU A 3 24.03 -15.21 -5.56
CA LEU A 3 22.84 -15.89 -5.03
C LEU A 3 22.24 -16.75 -6.16
N LYS A 4 22.40 -18.06 -6.03
CA LYS A 4 21.75 -19.07 -6.89
C LYS A 4 20.24 -19.10 -6.63
N TRP A 5 19.50 -18.20 -7.25
CA TRP A 5 18.05 -18.27 -7.39
C TRP A 5 17.69 -18.57 -8.85
N GLY A 6 18.10 -19.72 -9.31
CA GLY A 6 17.84 -20.18 -10.67
C GLY A 6 17.43 -21.63 -10.69
N ARG A 7 16.27 -21.93 -10.11
CA ARG A 7 15.46 -23.07 -10.56
C ARG A 7 14.00 -22.71 -10.34
N ILE A 8 13.39 -22.14 -11.36
CA ILE A 8 11.95 -22.26 -11.57
C ILE A 8 11.69 -23.76 -11.50
N VAL A 9 10.94 -24.19 -10.50
CA VAL A 9 10.50 -25.58 -10.40
C VAL A 9 9.60 -25.80 -11.60
N THR A 10 10.13 -26.38 -12.66
CA THR A 10 9.34 -26.93 -13.74
C THR A 10 8.50 -28.02 -13.10
N ILE A 11 7.21 -27.79 -12.94
CA ILE A 11 6.26 -28.81 -12.51
C ILE A 11 6.07 -29.70 -13.72
N GLU A 12 6.90 -30.75 -13.83
CA GLU A 12 6.64 -31.82 -14.77
C GLU A 12 5.34 -32.50 -14.38
N ALA A 13 4.41 -32.51 -15.33
CA ALA A 13 3.13 -33.19 -15.22
C ALA A 13 3.35 -34.70 -15.27
N ASP A 14 3.70 -35.31 -14.14
CA ASP A 14 3.58 -36.76 -14.00
C ASP A 14 3.22 -37.16 -12.57
N SER A 15 2.16 -37.98 -12.49
CA SER A 15 1.68 -38.87 -11.44
C SER A 15 1.45 -38.27 -10.04
N THR A 16 0.18 -38.29 -9.61
CA THR A 16 -0.31 -38.04 -8.25
C THR A 16 0.33 -36.85 -7.56
N LEU A 17 -0.21 -35.66 -7.85
CA LEU A 17 0.11 -34.43 -7.15
C LEU A 17 0.02 -34.68 -5.63
N ASP A 18 1.19 -34.78 -4.97
CA ASP A 18 1.25 -34.79 -3.51
C ASP A 18 0.82 -33.39 -3.00
N LEU A 19 -0.48 -33.25 -2.80
CA LEU A 19 -1.10 -31.98 -2.37
C LEU A 19 -0.55 -31.52 -1.01
N ASP A 20 -0.21 -32.47 -0.12
CA ASP A 20 0.38 -32.14 1.18
C ASP A 20 1.77 -31.53 1.01
N ARG A 21 2.57 -32.07 0.07
CA ARG A 21 3.88 -31.50 -0.26
C ARG A 21 3.75 -30.10 -0.84
N LEU A 22 2.79 -29.85 -1.74
CA LEU A 22 2.58 -28.53 -2.32
C LEU A 22 2.16 -27.50 -1.27
N VAL A 23 1.23 -27.87 -0.39
CA VAL A 23 0.80 -27.00 0.73
C VAL A 23 1.98 -26.70 1.65
N ARG A 24 2.79 -27.69 1.98
CA ARG A 24 3.97 -27.55 2.84
C ARG A 24 5.01 -26.62 2.23
N VAL A 25 5.30 -26.76 0.94
CA VAL A 25 6.22 -25.88 0.20
C VAL A 25 5.67 -24.46 0.13
N TYR A 26 4.38 -24.29 -0.17
CA TYR A 26 3.73 -22.99 -0.18
C TYR A 26 3.87 -22.27 1.16
N VAL A 27 3.58 -22.96 2.27
CA VAL A 27 3.69 -22.39 3.63
C VAL A 27 5.13 -21.95 3.91
N LYS A 28 6.14 -22.77 3.57
CA LYS A 28 7.55 -22.42 3.74
C LYS A 28 7.95 -21.17 2.95
N ILE A 29 7.52 -21.07 1.69
CA ILE A 29 7.82 -19.91 0.84
C ILE A 29 7.14 -18.67 1.39
N ARG A 30 5.88 -18.77 1.78
CA ARG A 30 5.11 -17.67 2.38
C ARG A 30 5.77 -17.14 3.65
N ASP A 31 6.18 -18.04 4.54
CA ASP A 31 6.82 -17.69 5.81
C ASP A 31 8.17 -17.00 5.56
N ARG A 32 8.98 -17.55 4.65
CA ARG A 32 10.27 -16.93 4.30
C ARG A 32 10.09 -15.55 3.67
N LYS A 33 9.07 -15.37 2.83
CA LYS A 33 8.72 -14.05 2.28
C LYS A 33 8.34 -13.07 3.39
N ALA A 34 7.57 -13.51 4.39
CA ALA A 34 7.17 -12.68 5.52
C ALA A 34 8.37 -12.28 6.40
N GLU A 35 9.30 -13.21 6.67
CA GLU A 35 10.53 -12.94 7.42
C GLU A 35 11.40 -11.90 6.70
N LEU A 36 11.64 -12.05 5.40
CA LEU A 36 12.41 -11.09 4.61
C LEU A 36 11.77 -9.71 4.59
N ALA A 37 10.44 -9.65 4.47
CA ALA A 37 9.72 -8.38 4.52
C ALA A 37 9.84 -7.71 5.89
N ALA A 38 9.75 -8.48 6.98
CA ALA A 38 9.91 -7.95 8.34
C ALA A 38 11.34 -7.44 8.58
N GLU A 39 12.36 -8.18 8.13
CA GLU A 39 13.76 -7.76 8.22
C GLU A 39 14.03 -6.48 7.41
N PHE A 40 13.54 -6.41 6.18
CA PHE A 40 13.64 -5.23 5.34
C PHE A 40 12.95 -4.02 5.98
N ASN A 41 11.72 -4.18 6.46
CA ASN A 41 10.97 -3.09 7.09
C ASN A 41 11.69 -2.54 8.34
N LYS A 42 12.35 -3.42 9.12
CA LYS A 42 13.14 -2.99 10.27
C LYS A 42 14.31 -2.12 9.85
N GLN A 43 15.08 -2.54 8.84
CA GLN A 43 16.21 -1.78 8.31
C GLN A 43 15.75 -0.45 7.69
N GLU A 44 14.66 -0.47 6.92
CA GLU A 44 14.07 0.73 6.32
C GLU A 44 13.64 1.74 7.40
N GLN A 45 13.06 1.26 8.50
CA GLN A 45 12.67 2.13 9.61
C GLN A 45 13.88 2.81 10.27
N GLU A 46 14.99 2.12 10.43
CA GLU A 46 16.25 2.70 10.94
C GLU A 46 16.78 3.80 10.00
N PHE A 47 16.78 3.57 8.69
CA PHE A 47 17.16 4.59 7.71
C PHE A 47 16.21 5.78 7.72
N ASN A 48 14.91 5.56 7.75
CA ASN A 48 13.91 6.63 7.80
C ASN A 48 14.07 7.48 9.05
N THR A 49 14.33 6.89 10.21
CA THR A 49 14.61 7.62 11.45
C THR A 49 15.82 8.54 11.31
N ASN A 50 16.90 8.05 10.71
CA ASN A 50 18.10 8.85 10.48
C ASN A 50 17.87 9.96 9.45
N LEU A 51 17.15 9.67 8.36
CA LEU A 51 16.80 10.66 7.35
C LEU A 51 15.92 11.78 7.94
N ASP A 52 14.96 11.42 8.78
CA ASP A 52 14.08 12.40 9.41
C ASP A 52 14.82 13.28 10.43
N ALA A 53 15.76 12.71 11.19
CA ALA A 53 16.62 13.48 12.07
C ALA A 53 17.48 14.51 11.29
N ILE A 54 18.00 14.14 10.11
CA ILE A 54 18.74 15.04 9.24
C ILE A 54 17.83 16.14 8.68
N LYS A 55 16.62 15.78 8.21
CA LYS A 55 15.63 16.75 7.71
C LYS A 55 15.27 17.81 8.76
N ILE A 56 15.09 17.41 10.01
CA ILE A 56 14.81 18.32 11.11
C ILE A 56 15.93 19.32 11.27
N LYS A 57 17.18 18.88 11.30
CA LYS A 57 18.36 19.78 11.40
C LYS A 57 18.47 20.75 10.23
N LEU A 58 18.15 20.29 9.01
CA LEU A 58 18.15 21.16 7.83
C LEU A 58 17.02 22.20 7.88
N LEU A 59 15.82 21.81 8.37
CA LEU A 59 14.72 22.74 8.61
C LEU A 59 15.08 23.78 9.66
N ASP A 60 15.69 23.39 10.77
CA ASP A 60 16.16 24.31 11.82
C ASP A 60 17.20 25.29 11.27
N HIS A 61 18.10 24.84 10.41
CA HIS A 61 19.04 25.72 9.73
C HIS A 61 18.34 26.75 8.85
N CYS A 62 17.36 26.34 8.03
CA CYS A 62 16.58 27.26 7.22
C CYS A 62 15.83 28.29 8.09
N ALA A 63 15.24 27.84 9.20
CA ALA A 63 14.51 28.71 10.11
C ALA A 63 15.41 29.74 10.79
N SER A 64 16.58 29.31 11.29
CA SER A 64 17.52 30.19 12.01
C SER A 64 18.26 31.17 11.09
N SER A 65 18.55 30.74 9.85
CA SER A 65 19.31 31.56 8.88
C SER A 65 18.40 32.42 7.99
N GLY A 66 17.08 32.21 8.03
CA GLY A 66 16.12 32.92 7.17
C GLY A 66 16.23 32.60 5.68
N VAL A 67 16.91 31.47 5.33
CA VAL A 67 17.10 31.02 3.95
C VAL A 67 16.10 29.95 3.59
N GLU A 68 15.65 29.96 2.34
CA GLU A 68 14.69 28.94 1.84
C GLU A 68 15.39 27.83 1.07
N SER A 69 16.58 28.07 0.54
CA SER A 69 17.36 27.13 -0.24
C SER A 69 18.85 27.31 0.00
N VAL A 70 19.56 26.20 0.08
CA VAL A 70 21.03 26.17 0.27
C VAL A 70 21.64 25.16 -0.71
N ARG A 71 22.66 25.62 -1.45
CA ARG A 71 23.48 24.78 -2.30
C ARG A 71 24.71 24.33 -1.55
N THR A 72 25.00 23.04 -1.58
CA THR A 72 26.22 22.42 -1.04
C THR A 72 26.99 21.70 -2.15
N SER A 73 28.17 21.24 -1.86
CA SER A 73 28.97 20.42 -2.80
C SER A 73 28.29 19.07 -3.14
N SER A 74 27.46 18.56 -2.24
CA SER A 74 26.76 17.26 -2.38
C SER A 74 25.35 17.36 -2.93
N GLY A 75 24.80 18.58 -3.00
CA GLY A 75 23.44 18.79 -3.51
C GLY A 75 22.82 20.09 -3.00
N THR A 76 21.56 20.29 -3.35
CA THR A 76 20.79 21.46 -2.91
C THR A 76 19.61 20.99 -2.07
N PHE A 77 19.41 21.62 -0.92
CA PHE A 77 18.19 21.43 -0.16
C PHE A 77 17.37 22.74 -0.09
N TYR A 78 16.09 22.60 0.01
CA TYR A 78 15.18 23.74 0.10
C TYR A 78 14.00 23.41 1.02
N ARG A 79 13.51 24.44 1.70
CA ARG A 79 12.31 24.37 2.52
C ARG A 79 11.08 24.46 1.63
N SER A 80 10.17 23.51 1.75
CA SER A 80 8.88 23.53 1.07
C SER A 80 7.73 23.34 2.06
N VAL A 81 6.56 23.85 1.71
CA VAL A 81 5.34 23.67 2.50
C VAL A 81 4.56 22.49 1.90
N ARG A 82 4.25 21.51 2.74
CA ARG A 82 3.37 20.39 2.39
C ARG A 82 2.06 20.56 3.16
N THR A 83 1.00 20.84 2.44
CA THR A 83 -0.35 20.91 3.00
C THR A 83 -1.02 19.56 2.90
N LYS A 84 -1.72 19.15 3.97
CA LYS A 84 -2.56 17.93 4.00
C LYS A 84 -3.96 18.34 4.36
N PHE A 85 -4.93 17.71 3.73
CA PHE A 85 -6.34 17.90 4.01
C PHE A 85 -6.91 16.60 4.54
N TRP A 86 -7.69 16.67 5.62
CA TRP A 86 -8.42 15.55 6.18
C TRP A 86 -9.66 16.06 6.89
N THR A 87 -10.62 15.18 7.15
CA THR A 87 -11.80 15.51 7.94
C THR A 87 -11.92 14.57 9.15
N GLY A 88 -12.38 15.11 10.27
CA GLY A 88 -12.83 14.36 11.46
C GLY A 88 -14.35 14.23 11.51
N ASP A 89 -15.08 14.91 10.62
CA ASP A 89 -16.54 14.93 10.55
C ASP A 89 -17.00 14.59 9.13
N TRP A 90 -17.12 13.31 8.87
CA TRP A 90 -17.58 12.79 7.57
C TRP A 90 -19.03 13.13 7.26
N GLU A 91 -19.88 13.27 8.26
CA GLU A 91 -21.29 13.60 8.05
C GLU A 91 -21.45 15.00 7.45
N SER A 92 -20.82 15.99 8.06
CA SER A 92 -20.81 17.36 7.54
C SER A 92 -20.10 17.46 6.19
N MET A 93 -19.00 16.74 6.00
CA MET A 93 -18.25 16.71 4.74
C MET A 93 -19.09 16.12 3.59
N ASN A 94 -19.77 15.00 3.83
CA ASN A 94 -20.65 14.38 2.84
C ASN A 94 -21.81 15.29 2.48
N ARG A 95 -22.45 15.92 3.46
CA ARG A 95 -23.53 16.88 3.24
C ARG A 95 -23.05 18.04 2.37
N PHE A 96 -21.90 18.62 2.69
CA PHE A 96 -21.30 19.70 1.91
C PHE A 96 -21.05 19.29 0.46
N MET A 97 -20.48 18.10 0.23
CA MET A 97 -20.19 17.60 -1.12
C MET A 97 -21.46 17.37 -1.95
N LEU A 98 -22.54 16.88 -1.32
CA LEU A 98 -23.83 16.68 -1.98
C LEU A 98 -24.52 18.01 -2.31
N GLU A 99 -24.53 18.95 -1.38
CA GLU A 99 -25.14 20.28 -1.56
C GLU A 99 -24.43 21.12 -2.62
N ASN A 100 -23.12 20.95 -2.77
CA ASN A 100 -22.29 21.71 -3.73
C ASN A 100 -21.94 20.91 -4.98
N GLU A 101 -22.45 19.71 -5.15
CA GLU A 101 -22.21 18.81 -6.29
C GLU A 101 -20.71 18.57 -6.56
N CYS A 102 -19.87 18.48 -5.51
CA CYS A 102 -18.42 18.39 -5.59
C CYS A 102 -17.86 17.07 -5.03
N VAL A 103 -18.42 15.94 -5.46
CA VAL A 103 -17.95 14.59 -5.06
C VAL A 103 -16.54 14.25 -5.56
N ASP A 104 -16.00 15.04 -6.49
CA ASP A 104 -14.64 14.97 -6.99
C ASP A 104 -13.55 15.38 -5.97
N LEU A 105 -13.95 15.90 -4.81
CA LEU A 105 -13.07 16.08 -3.65
C LEU A 105 -12.62 14.75 -3.04
N LEU A 106 -13.29 13.65 -3.36
CA LEU A 106 -12.92 12.30 -2.96
C LEU A 106 -12.08 11.59 -4.02
N GLU A 107 -11.24 10.68 -3.59
CA GLU A 107 -10.56 9.78 -4.51
C GLU A 107 -11.58 8.86 -5.22
N LYS A 108 -11.39 8.65 -6.53
CA LYS A 108 -12.24 7.76 -7.34
C LYS A 108 -11.93 6.29 -7.06
N ARG A 109 -12.31 5.84 -5.86
CA ARG A 109 -12.15 4.45 -5.42
C ARG A 109 -13.43 3.92 -4.82
N LEU A 110 -13.93 2.81 -5.38
CA LEU A 110 -15.09 2.11 -4.82
C LEU A 110 -14.70 1.31 -3.57
N HIS A 111 -15.48 1.43 -2.51
CA HIS A 111 -15.36 0.59 -1.34
C HIS A 111 -15.95 -0.79 -1.64
N GLN A 112 -15.10 -1.82 -1.76
CA GLN A 112 -15.51 -3.15 -2.24
C GLN A 112 -16.60 -3.78 -1.35
N GLY A 113 -16.46 -3.71 -0.03
CA GLY A 113 -17.44 -4.26 0.92
C GLY A 113 -18.78 -3.57 0.84
N ASN A 114 -18.81 -2.22 0.82
CA ASN A 114 -20.05 -1.46 0.74
C ASN A 114 -20.73 -1.65 -0.62
N MET A 115 -19.96 -1.75 -1.71
CA MET A 115 -20.51 -2.02 -3.03
C MET A 115 -21.16 -3.41 -3.09
N LYS A 116 -20.49 -4.42 -2.55
CA LYS A 116 -21.03 -5.78 -2.46
C LYS A 116 -22.35 -5.79 -1.68
N GLN A 117 -22.38 -5.17 -0.50
CA GLN A 117 -23.56 -5.08 0.34
C GLN A 117 -24.70 -4.33 -0.38
N PHE A 118 -24.42 -3.21 -1.03
CA PHE A 118 -25.41 -2.45 -1.79
C PHE A 118 -26.06 -3.29 -2.88
N LEU A 119 -25.29 -4.07 -3.64
CA LEU A 119 -25.81 -4.94 -4.70
C LEU A 119 -26.62 -6.11 -4.15
N GLU A 120 -26.24 -6.66 -2.99
CA GLU A 120 -27.01 -7.70 -2.30
C GLU A 120 -28.37 -7.19 -1.77
N GLU A 121 -28.40 -5.97 -1.24
CA GLU A 121 -29.61 -5.33 -0.73
C GLU A 121 -30.51 -4.78 -1.84
N ASN A 122 -29.95 -4.45 -3.00
CA ASN A 122 -30.63 -3.83 -4.13
C ASN A 122 -30.35 -4.58 -5.45
N PRO A 123 -30.83 -5.84 -5.61
CA PRO A 123 -30.47 -6.67 -6.76
C PRO A 123 -30.93 -6.10 -8.11
N ASP A 124 -31.96 -5.23 -8.11
CA ASP A 124 -32.49 -4.59 -9.32
C ASP A 124 -31.85 -3.24 -9.65
N LEU A 125 -30.92 -2.76 -8.79
CA LEU A 125 -30.23 -1.48 -8.95
C LEU A 125 -28.76 -1.73 -9.30
N LEU A 126 -28.43 -1.73 -10.60
CA LEU A 126 -27.06 -1.82 -11.06
C LEU A 126 -26.51 -0.42 -11.36
N PRO A 127 -25.48 0.06 -10.64
CA PRO A 127 -24.88 1.37 -10.92
C PRO A 127 -24.31 1.42 -12.34
N PRO A 128 -24.65 2.42 -13.17
CA PRO A 128 -24.06 2.61 -14.48
C PRO A 128 -22.53 2.75 -14.40
N GLY A 129 -21.82 2.07 -15.29
CA GLY A 129 -20.34 2.11 -15.31
C GLY A 129 -19.66 1.19 -14.29
N LEU A 130 -20.43 0.41 -13.50
CA LEU A 130 -19.85 -0.61 -12.64
C LEU A 130 -19.36 -1.79 -13.48
N ASN A 131 -18.09 -2.16 -13.31
CA ASN A 131 -17.55 -3.42 -13.80
C ASN A 131 -17.35 -4.37 -12.61
N CYS A 132 -17.69 -5.64 -12.80
CA CYS A 132 -17.52 -6.69 -11.80
C CYS A 132 -16.80 -7.88 -12.46
N ASP A 133 -15.77 -8.38 -11.79
CA ASP A 133 -15.07 -9.59 -12.17
C ASP A 133 -14.97 -10.51 -10.95
N SER A 134 -14.96 -11.81 -11.18
CA SER A 134 -14.88 -12.82 -10.14
C SER A 134 -13.95 -13.95 -10.57
N GLU A 135 -13.01 -14.28 -9.72
CA GLU A 135 -12.07 -15.37 -9.95
C GLU A 135 -12.06 -16.39 -8.80
N TYR A 136 -11.76 -17.62 -9.13
CA TYR A 136 -11.53 -18.66 -8.12
C TYR A 136 -10.12 -18.49 -7.56
N THR A 137 -10.00 -18.44 -6.23
CA THR A 137 -8.73 -18.34 -5.53
C THR A 137 -8.54 -19.48 -4.55
N ILE A 138 -7.27 -19.81 -4.27
CA ILE A 138 -6.92 -20.82 -3.27
C ILE A 138 -6.45 -20.14 -1.99
N THR A 139 -7.08 -20.47 -0.87
CA THR A 139 -6.66 -20.01 0.45
C THR A 139 -6.06 -21.17 1.23
N ILE A 140 -4.83 -21.02 1.68
CA ILE A 140 -4.13 -22.03 2.48
C ILE A 140 -4.07 -21.56 3.93
N ARG A 141 -4.70 -22.33 4.83
CA ARG A 141 -4.67 -22.10 6.28
C ARG A 141 -3.74 -23.13 6.94
N ARG A 142 -3.02 -22.68 7.95
CA ARG A 142 -2.27 -23.55 8.85
C ARG A 142 -3.24 -24.32 9.76
N LYS A 143 -2.93 -25.60 10.05
CA LYS A 143 -3.59 -26.34 11.13
C LYS A 143 -3.15 -25.81 12.47
#